data_f8108c17fb0da5e724e38716f3bd76b0
#
_entry.id   f8108c17fb0da5e724e38716f3bd76b0
#
_cell.length_a   1.000
_cell.length_b   1.000
_cell.length_c   1.000
_cell.angle_alpha   90.00
_cell.angle_beta   90.00
_cell.angle_gamma   90.00
#
_symmetry.space_group_name_H-M   'P 1'
#
loop_
_entity.id
_entity.type
_entity.pdbx_description
1 polymer ?
#
loop_
_entity_poly.entity_id
_entity_poly.type
_entity_poly.pdbx_seq_one_letter_code
_entity_poly.pdbx_strand_id
1 'polypeptide(L)'
;MYNMCDGGIYMYDEIDEKKEKRVSIILTIMIVITIILVVSTITFFVISKMNDDEAERNAKDVVEQFNKGKLDLGQDKGQINNDADFLGIDDGSKKPIVKSKGKRIRMENFDVVGTVEIPKIKVKYPILFPLSKRSLEIATAMLDTQNGINEPGNTTILGHNYRNNMFFSKNHTLKVGDKIYITDNSGNRVEYTIYEGFSTTPSDARYMRRDTKGQTEVSLSTCSDDSQQRYVVLARKTSGN
;
A
#
# COMPACT_ATOMS: atom_id res chain seq x y z
N MET A 1 -66.85 10.99 58.91
CA MET A 1 -66.01 12.05 58.41
C MET A 1 -64.84 11.39 57.61
N TYR A 2 -64.75 11.70 56.39
CA TYR A 2 -64.16 10.79 55.38
C TYR A 2 -62.65 10.79 55.30
N ASN A 3 -62.03 9.62 55.38
CA ASN A 3 -60.66 9.37 54.97
C ASN A 3 -60.63 9.23 53.45
N MET A 4 -60.21 10.27 52.78
CA MET A 4 -60.11 10.30 51.33
C MET A 4 -58.78 10.95 50.91
N CYS A 5 -57.65 10.40 51.40
CA CYS A 5 -56.30 10.89 51.02
C CYS A 5 -55.20 9.80 50.84
N ASP A 6 -55.45 8.52 51.15
CA ASP A 6 -54.34 7.55 51.13
C ASP A 6 -54.11 6.89 49.78
N GLY A 7 -55.06 6.86 48.85
CA GLY A 7 -54.88 6.17 47.56
C GLY A 7 -54.01 6.92 46.54
N GLY A 8 -53.88 8.22 46.66
CA GLY A 8 -53.10 9.04 45.70
C GLY A 8 -51.59 8.97 45.91
N ILE A 9 -51.16 8.89 47.16
CA ILE A 9 -49.74 8.87 47.52
C ILE A 9 -49.09 7.55 47.11
N TYR A 10 -49.74 6.42 47.39
CA TYR A 10 -49.20 5.10 47.01
C TYR A 10 -49.15 4.89 45.50
N MET A 11 -50.01 5.44 44.71
CA MET A 11 -50.01 5.33 43.27
C MET A 11 -48.89 6.22 42.65
N TYR A 12 -48.55 7.35 43.27
CA TYR A 12 -47.44 8.20 42.84
C TYR A 12 -46.07 7.54 43.10
N ASP A 13 -45.86 6.92 44.26
CA ASP A 13 -44.65 6.21 44.63
C ASP A 13 -44.45 5.01 43.72
N GLU A 14 -45.49 4.24 43.36
CA GLU A 14 -45.41 3.08 42.47
C GLU A 14 -45.04 3.49 41.03
N ILE A 15 -45.53 4.61 40.55
CA ILE A 15 -45.23 5.17 39.23
C ILE A 15 -43.76 5.64 39.15
N ASP A 16 -43.24 6.28 40.19
CA ASP A 16 -41.88 6.76 40.26
C ASP A 16 -40.88 5.56 40.35
N GLU A 17 -41.17 4.55 41.15
CA GLU A 17 -40.35 3.34 41.25
C GLU A 17 -40.25 2.58 39.89
N LYS A 18 -41.37 2.47 39.18
CA LYS A 18 -41.38 1.87 37.85
C LYS A 18 -40.61 2.67 36.83
N LYS A 19 -40.60 4.00 36.91
CA LYS A 19 -39.88 4.90 36.04
C LYS A 19 -38.37 4.82 36.33
N GLU A 20 -37.95 4.80 37.58
CA GLU A 20 -36.56 4.61 37.97
C GLU A 20 -36.00 3.28 37.51
N LYS A 21 -36.74 2.17 37.67
CA LYS A 21 -36.37 0.86 37.17
C LYS A 21 -36.19 0.85 35.63
N ARG A 22 -37.08 1.50 34.88
CA ARG A 22 -36.96 1.62 33.43
C ARG A 22 -35.74 2.44 33.03
N VAL A 23 -35.45 3.55 33.68
CA VAL A 23 -34.28 4.37 33.43
C VAL A 23 -32.99 3.60 33.73
N SER A 24 -32.96 2.85 34.85
CA SER A 24 -31.78 1.99 35.19
C SER A 24 -31.57 0.89 34.16
N ILE A 25 -32.61 0.25 33.67
CA ILE A 25 -32.48 -0.78 32.60
C ILE A 25 -31.95 -0.18 31.30
N ILE A 26 -32.49 0.98 30.87
CA ILE A 26 -32.05 1.67 29.67
C ILE A 26 -30.57 2.06 29.80
N LEU A 27 -30.17 2.61 30.95
CA LEU A 27 -28.79 3.00 31.23
C LEU A 27 -27.85 1.77 31.16
N THR A 28 -28.25 0.65 31.76
CA THR A 28 -27.52 -0.59 31.72
C THR A 28 -27.33 -1.11 30.27
N ILE A 29 -28.39 -1.08 29.46
CA ILE A 29 -28.33 -1.47 28.04
C ILE A 29 -27.39 -0.56 27.27
N MET A 30 -27.44 0.75 27.49
CA MET A 30 -26.53 1.69 26.84
C MET A 30 -25.09 1.46 27.22
N ILE A 31 -24.81 1.18 28.50
CA ILE A 31 -23.43 0.81 28.94
C ILE A 31 -22.97 -0.47 28.26
N VAL A 32 -23.79 -1.49 28.19
CA VAL A 32 -23.43 -2.77 27.51
C VAL A 32 -23.16 -2.53 26.03
N ILE A 33 -24.00 -1.77 25.34
CA ILE A 33 -23.80 -1.43 23.93
C ILE A 33 -22.46 -0.67 23.74
N THR A 34 -22.19 0.30 24.61
CA THR A 34 -20.94 1.07 24.55
C THR A 34 -19.72 0.18 24.75
N ILE A 35 -19.76 -0.77 25.69
CA ILE A 35 -18.68 -1.74 25.90
C ILE A 35 -18.48 -2.61 24.66
N ILE A 36 -19.55 -3.12 24.05
CA ILE A 36 -19.48 -3.94 22.83
C ILE A 36 -18.85 -3.13 21.69
N LEU A 37 -19.23 -1.87 21.50
CA LEU A 37 -18.65 -1.01 20.46
C LEU A 37 -17.15 -0.76 20.70
N VAL A 38 -16.75 -0.50 21.94
CA VAL A 38 -15.34 -0.29 22.30
C VAL A 38 -14.53 -1.58 22.05
N VAL A 39 -15.01 -2.73 22.48
CA VAL A 39 -14.33 -4.01 22.25
C VAL A 39 -14.24 -4.31 20.77
N SER A 40 -15.32 -4.08 20.00
CA SER A 40 -15.32 -4.28 18.55
C SER A 40 -14.31 -3.38 17.84
N THR A 41 -14.22 -2.11 18.21
CA THR A 41 -13.23 -1.18 17.62
C THR A 41 -11.79 -1.55 17.96
N ILE A 42 -11.52 -1.96 19.21
CA ILE A 42 -10.18 -2.45 19.60
C ILE A 42 -9.81 -3.72 18.83
N THR A 43 -10.73 -4.67 18.73
CA THR A 43 -10.50 -5.94 18.00
C THR A 43 -10.22 -5.66 16.51
N PHE A 44 -11.01 -4.79 15.88
CA PHE A 44 -10.78 -4.38 14.50
C PHE A 44 -9.39 -3.76 14.31
N PHE A 45 -8.99 -2.86 15.21
CA PHE A 45 -7.69 -2.20 15.15
C PHE A 45 -6.52 -3.18 15.34
N VAL A 46 -6.65 -4.14 16.27
CA VAL A 46 -5.64 -5.19 16.50
C VAL A 46 -5.50 -6.10 15.28
N ILE A 47 -6.61 -6.55 14.69
CA ILE A 47 -6.58 -7.41 13.49
C ILE A 47 -5.97 -6.66 12.31
N SER A 48 -6.36 -5.41 12.09
CA SER A 48 -5.79 -4.57 11.03
C SER A 48 -4.27 -4.43 11.18
N LYS A 49 -3.81 -4.15 12.38
CA LYS A 49 -2.37 -4.02 12.66
C LYS A 49 -1.61 -5.34 12.47
N MET A 50 -2.19 -6.46 12.87
CA MET A 50 -1.56 -7.78 12.66
C MET A 50 -1.39 -8.11 11.18
N ASN A 51 -2.39 -7.79 10.35
CA ASN A 51 -2.30 -8.00 8.90
C ASN A 51 -1.22 -7.11 8.26
N ASP A 52 -1.09 -5.85 8.70
CA ASP A 52 -0.05 -4.93 8.23
C ASP A 52 1.36 -5.46 8.58
N ASP A 53 1.56 -5.93 9.81
CA ASP A 53 2.83 -6.48 10.28
C ASP A 53 3.20 -7.79 9.56
N GLU A 54 2.23 -8.59 9.16
CA GLU A 54 2.45 -9.82 8.38
C GLU A 54 2.88 -9.50 6.95
N ALA A 55 2.21 -8.56 6.29
CA ALA A 55 2.57 -8.12 4.94
C ALA A 55 3.99 -7.54 4.89
N GLU A 56 4.38 -6.75 5.90
CA GLU A 56 5.72 -6.20 6.00
C GLU A 56 6.78 -7.28 6.23
N ARG A 57 6.51 -8.27 7.09
CA ARG A 57 7.42 -9.42 7.33
C ARG A 57 7.61 -10.23 6.06
N ASN A 58 6.53 -10.59 5.37
CA ASN A 58 6.59 -11.35 4.13
C ASN A 58 7.39 -10.62 3.04
N ALA A 59 7.19 -9.31 2.91
CA ALA A 59 7.97 -8.50 1.96
C ALA A 59 9.46 -8.46 2.32
N LYS A 60 9.82 -8.34 3.60
CA LYS A 60 11.21 -8.36 4.07
C LYS A 60 11.88 -9.71 3.82
N ASP A 61 11.19 -10.80 4.11
CA ASP A 61 11.68 -12.16 3.87
C ASP A 61 11.97 -12.38 2.37
N VAL A 62 11.09 -11.95 1.49
CA VAL A 62 11.31 -12.04 0.04
C VAL A 62 12.50 -11.23 -0.40
N VAL A 63 12.68 -9.99 0.11
CA VAL A 63 13.85 -9.17 -0.19
C VAL A 63 15.14 -9.83 0.30
N GLU A 64 15.13 -10.43 1.50
CA GLU A 64 16.30 -11.13 2.02
C GLU A 64 16.65 -12.36 1.20
N GLN A 65 15.65 -13.15 0.79
CA GLN A 65 15.83 -14.31 -0.07
C GLN A 65 16.30 -13.91 -1.47
N PHE A 66 15.77 -12.82 -2.03
CA PHE A 66 16.21 -12.23 -3.28
C PHE A 66 17.70 -11.87 -3.24
N ASN A 67 18.14 -11.18 -2.20
CA ASN A 67 19.52 -10.76 -2.02
C ASN A 67 20.46 -11.96 -1.79
N LYS A 68 19.97 -13.05 -1.20
CA LYS A 68 20.75 -14.30 -0.99
C LYS A 68 20.77 -15.22 -2.21
N GLY A 69 20.03 -14.91 -3.28
CA GLY A 69 19.93 -15.75 -4.47
C GLY A 69 19.32 -17.15 -4.22
N LYS A 70 18.57 -17.32 -3.13
CA LYS A 70 18.17 -18.65 -2.61
C LYS A 70 16.73 -19.08 -2.92
N LEU A 71 15.92 -18.27 -3.61
CA LEU A 71 14.53 -18.67 -3.84
C LEU A 71 14.38 -19.50 -5.10
N ASP A 72 14.17 -20.81 -4.90
CA ASP A 72 13.64 -21.72 -5.89
C ASP A 72 12.18 -22.03 -5.50
N LEU A 73 11.23 -21.37 -6.11
CA LEU A 73 9.81 -21.66 -5.92
C LEU A 73 9.20 -22.08 -7.25
N GLY A 74 8.86 -23.35 -7.29
CA GLY A 74 7.92 -24.08 -8.14
C GLY A 74 7.56 -23.53 -9.52
N GLN A 75 7.67 -24.40 -10.51
CA GLN A 75 7.13 -24.17 -11.85
C GLN A 75 5.59 -24.13 -11.79
N ASP A 76 5.01 -22.97 -12.02
CA ASP A 76 3.61 -22.88 -12.46
C ASP A 76 3.52 -21.96 -13.68
N LYS A 77 2.94 -22.51 -14.77
CA LYS A 77 2.74 -21.81 -16.04
C LYS A 77 1.39 -21.08 -16.00
N GLY A 78 1.28 -20.04 -15.18
CA GLY A 78 0.12 -19.15 -15.20
C GLY A 78 0.18 -18.16 -16.36
N GLN A 79 -0.91 -18.03 -17.10
CA GLN A 79 -1.08 -16.95 -18.08
C GLN A 79 -1.04 -15.61 -17.34
N ILE A 80 -0.11 -14.75 -17.72
CA ILE A 80 0.12 -13.45 -17.11
C ILE A 80 -0.79 -12.44 -17.83
N ASN A 81 -1.90 -12.07 -17.21
CA ASN A 81 -2.71 -10.92 -17.63
C ASN A 81 -2.28 -9.69 -16.82
N ASN A 82 -1.90 -8.64 -17.52
CA ASN A 82 -1.66 -7.34 -16.90
C ASN A 82 -3.01 -6.64 -16.70
N ASP A 83 -3.44 -6.48 -15.44
CA ASP A 83 -4.68 -5.80 -15.08
C ASP A 83 -4.46 -4.29 -14.93
N ALA A 84 -3.70 -3.66 -15.83
CA ALA A 84 -3.47 -2.21 -15.81
C ALA A 84 -4.79 -1.40 -15.96
N ASP A 85 -5.83 -2.02 -16.51
CA ASP A 85 -7.18 -1.44 -16.65
C ASP A 85 -7.80 -0.94 -15.34
N PHE A 86 -7.47 -1.57 -14.20
CA PHE A 86 -8.02 -1.12 -12.91
C PHE A 86 -7.48 0.25 -12.45
N LEU A 87 -6.40 0.74 -13.07
CA LEU A 87 -5.84 2.06 -12.79
C LEU A 87 -6.48 3.17 -13.64
N GLY A 88 -7.36 2.81 -14.59
CA GLY A 88 -7.95 3.76 -15.55
C GLY A 88 -6.91 4.40 -16.48
N ILE A 89 -5.79 3.73 -16.73
CA ILE A 89 -4.71 4.18 -17.59
C ILE A 89 -4.82 3.39 -18.89
N ASP A 90 -5.47 3.97 -19.89
CA ASP A 90 -5.42 3.48 -21.27
C ASP A 90 -4.26 4.18 -21.99
N ASP A 91 -3.15 3.47 -22.17
CA ASP A 91 -1.96 4.00 -22.83
C ASP A 91 -1.77 3.45 -24.24
N GLY A 92 -2.68 2.62 -24.73
CA GLY A 92 -2.65 2.05 -26.10
C GLY A 92 -1.42 1.22 -26.41
N SER A 93 -0.67 0.77 -25.41
CA SER A 93 0.68 0.25 -25.60
C SER A 93 0.78 -1.27 -25.62
N LYS A 94 1.82 -1.73 -26.29
CA LYS A 94 2.26 -3.13 -26.31
C LYS A 94 2.68 -3.55 -24.90
N LYS A 95 2.31 -4.79 -24.50
CA LYS A 95 2.67 -5.38 -23.22
C LYS A 95 4.17 -5.18 -22.91
N PRO A 96 4.53 -4.75 -21.69
CA PRO A 96 5.92 -4.57 -21.32
C PRO A 96 6.68 -5.89 -21.45
N ILE A 97 7.80 -5.84 -22.15
CA ILE A 97 8.66 -7.03 -22.32
C ILE A 97 9.66 -7.02 -21.16
N VAL A 98 9.38 -7.80 -20.12
CA VAL A 98 10.34 -8.02 -19.05
C VAL A 98 11.35 -9.05 -19.52
N LYS A 99 12.49 -8.60 -20.00
CA LYS A 99 13.65 -9.47 -20.25
C LYS A 99 14.32 -9.76 -18.91
N SER A 100 13.97 -10.88 -18.31
CA SER A 100 14.64 -11.38 -17.11
C SER A 100 15.98 -12.00 -17.50
N LYS A 101 17.08 -11.39 -17.07
CA LYS A 101 18.46 -11.92 -17.27
C LYS A 101 18.96 -12.77 -16.10
N GLY A 102 18.15 -12.96 -15.06
CA GLY A 102 18.54 -13.63 -13.82
C GLY A 102 17.66 -14.82 -13.44
N LYS A 103 17.92 -15.38 -12.26
CA LYS A 103 17.10 -16.45 -11.67
C LYS A 103 15.70 -15.92 -11.40
N ARG A 104 14.68 -16.66 -11.84
CA ARG A 104 13.28 -16.31 -11.63
C ARG A 104 12.92 -16.54 -10.17
N ILE A 105 12.49 -15.49 -9.48
CA ILE A 105 12.03 -15.50 -8.08
C ILE A 105 10.56 -15.11 -8.11
N ARG A 106 9.71 -15.79 -7.34
CA ARG A 106 8.28 -15.50 -7.26
C ARG A 106 7.84 -15.22 -5.83
N MET A 107 6.90 -14.31 -5.70
CA MET A 107 6.13 -14.06 -4.48
C MET A 107 4.66 -14.28 -4.81
N GLU A 108 4.02 -15.26 -4.20
CA GLU A 108 2.73 -15.79 -4.67
C GLU A 108 2.80 -16.15 -6.17
N ASN A 109 1.90 -15.61 -6.98
CA ASN A 109 1.84 -15.83 -8.44
C ASN A 109 2.57 -14.75 -9.25
N PHE A 110 3.34 -13.86 -8.61
CA PHE A 110 4.02 -12.74 -9.25
C PHE A 110 5.52 -12.98 -9.36
N ASP A 111 6.11 -12.57 -10.48
CA ASP A 111 7.56 -12.57 -10.61
C ASP A 111 8.16 -11.40 -9.81
N VAL A 112 9.21 -11.65 -9.04
CA VAL A 112 10.03 -10.62 -8.42
C VAL A 112 11.06 -10.18 -9.46
N VAL A 113 10.86 -9.00 -10.02
CA VAL A 113 11.74 -8.46 -11.08
C VAL A 113 12.86 -7.58 -10.54
N GLY A 114 12.83 -7.28 -9.26
CA GLY A 114 13.84 -6.50 -8.57
C GLY A 114 13.40 -6.12 -7.16
N THR A 115 14.20 -5.27 -6.52
CA THR A 115 13.88 -4.66 -5.23
C THR A 115 14.08 -3.15 -5.28
N VAL A 116 13.24 -2.41 -4.57
CA VAL A 116 13.38 -0.95 -4.38
C VAL A 116 13.71 -0.66 -2.92
N GLU A 117 14.72 0.18 -2.70
CA GLU A 117 15.14 0.64 -1.38
C GLU A 117 15.23 2.17 -1.36
N ILE A 118 14.57 2.82 -0.38
CA ILE A 118 14.60 4.26 -0.17
C ILE A 118 14.93 4.51 1.31
N PRO A 119 16.22 4.65 1.66
CA PRO A 119 16.67 4.68 3.06
C PRO A 119 16.02 5.79 3.89
N LYS A 120 15.81 6.97 3.27
CA LYS A 120 15.24 8.15 3.94
C LYS A 120 13.89 7.90 4.58
N ILE A 121 13.06 7.08 3.94
CA ILE A 121 11.71 6.72 4.41
C ILE A 121 11.61 5.26 4.85
N LYS A 122 12.75 4.56 4.97
CA LYS A 122 12.87 3.17 5.40
C LYS A 122 12.09 2.17 4.54
N VAL A 123 11.92 2.47 3.26
CA VAL A 123 11.30 1.58 2.27
C VAL A 123 12.31 0.56 1.80
N LYS A 124 11.90 -0.72 1.81
CA LYS A 124 12.65 -1.83 1.21
C LYS A 124 11.67 -2.94 0.85
N TYR A 125 11.28 -3.00 -0.43
CA TYR A 125 10.26 -3.92 -0.92
C TYR A 125 10.67 -4.61 -2.22
N PRO A 126 10.16 -5.83 -2.49
CA PRO A 126 10.27 -6.42 -3.81
C PRO A 126 9.43 -5.64 -4.82
N ILE A 127 9.87 -5.66 -6.08
CA ILE A 127 9.13 -5.13 -7.23
C ILE A 127 8.52 -6.33 -7.95
N LEU A 128 7.20 -6.40 -7.95
CA LEU A 128 6.44 -7.50 -8.54
C LEU A 128 6.03 -7.21 -9.97
N PHE A 129 5.86 -8.26 -10.77
CA PHE A 129 5.28 -8.22 -12.10
C PHE A 129 4.45 -9.49 -12.37
N PRO A 130 3.31 -9.41 -13.05
CA PRO A 130 2.66 -8.20 -13.56
C PRO A 130 2.02 -7.33 -12.47
N LEU A 131 1.74 -6.07 -12.84
CA LEU A 131 0.94 -5.19 -12.01
C LEU A 131 -0.50 -5.72 -11.93
N SER A 132 -1.03 -5.78 -10.71
CA SER A 132 -2.42 -6.10 -10.43
C SER A 132 -2.84 -5.49 -9.09
N LYS A 133 -4.12 -5.51 -8.76
CA LYS A 133 -4.58 -5.12 -7.43
C LYS A 133 -3.88 -5.95 -6.35
N ARG A 134 -3.78 -7.28 -6.55
CA ARG A 134 -3.16 -8.19 -5.57
C ARG A 134 -1.67 -7.94 -5.41
N SER A 135 -0.91 -7.72 -6.51
CA SER A 135 0.53 -7.43 -6.40
C SER A 135 0.80 -6.15 -5.61
N LEU A 136 -0.05 -5.11 -5.77
CA LEU A 136 0.05 -3.88 -4.99
C LEU A 136 -0.34 -4.06 -3.53
N GLU A 137 -1.25 -4.98 -3.19
CA GLU A 137 -1.63 -5.28 -1.80
C GLU A 137 -0.48 -5.91 -1.01
N ILE A 138 0.39 -6.68 -1.67
CA ILE A 138 1.46 -7.44 -1.02
C ILE A 138 2.84 -6.82 -1.13
N ALA A 139 3.10 -5.99 -2.17
CA ALA A 139 4.39 -5.31 -2.36
C ALA A 139 4.28 -4.10 -3.29
N THR A 140 5.42 -3.59 -3.77
CA THR A 140 5.45 -2.66 -4.90
C THR A 140 5.37 -3.45 -6.21
N ALA A 141 4.87 -2.83 -7.27
CA ALA A 141 4.74 -3.48 -8.55
C ALA A 141 5.20 -2.59 -9.71
N MET A 142 5.81 -3.22 -10.72
CA MET A 142 6.22 -2.54 -11.93
C MET A 142 5.03 -2.38 -12.87
N LEU A 143 4.70 -1.13 -13.21
CA LEU A 143 3.66 -0.83 -14.20
C LEU A 143 4.23 -0.95 -15.62
N ASP A 144 5.35 -0.29 -15.88
CA ASP A 144 5.96 -0.23 -17.19
C ASP A 144 7.48 -0.10 -17.10
N THR A 145 8.16 -0.52 -18.17
CA THR A 145 9.58 -0.27 -18.40
C THR A 145 9.84 -0.21 -19.90
N GLN A 146 10.59 0.80 -20.32
CA GLN A 146 10.89 0.98 -21.74
C GLN A 146 11.87 -0.07 -22.28
N ASN A 147 12.96 -0.36 -21.53
CA ASN A 147 14.01 -1.26 -21.97
C ASN A 147 14.41 -2.31 -20.93
N GLY A 148 13.85 -2.25 -19.73
CA GLY A 148 14.20 -3.11 -18.59
C GLY A 148 14.57 -2.28 -17.36
N ILE A 149 14.57 -2.93 -16.19
CA ILE A 149 15.00 -2.31 -14.95
C ILE A 149 16.49 -2.02 -15.05
N ASN A 150 16.90 -0.83 -14.60
CA ASN A 150 18.28 -0.33 -14.63
C ASN A 150 18.88 -0.10 -16.03
N GLU A 151 18.07 -0.20 -17.08
CA GLU A 151 18.47 0.07 -18.47
C GLU A 151 18.06 1.52 -18.87
N PRO A 152 18.68 2.08 -19.96
CA PRO A 152 18.28 3.38 -20.48
C PRO A 152 16.77 3.45 -20.78
N GLY A 153 16.15 4.53 -20.40
CA GLY A 153 14.69 4.72 -20.45
C GLY A 153 14.10 4.88 -19.05
N ASN A 154 12.77 4.92 -18.96
CA ASN A 154 12.07 5.03 -17.68
C ASN A 154 11.48 3.69 -17.24
N THR A 155 11.62 3.38 -15.97
CA THR A 155 10.90 2.29 -15.30
C THR A 155 9.90 2.89 -14.31
N THR A 156 8.62 2.54 -14.41
CA THR A 156 7.57 3.03 -13.51
C THR A 156 7.19 1.97 -12.49
N ILE A 157 7.34 2.32 -11.22
CA ILE A 157 7.03 1.44 -10.07
C ILE A 157 5.92 2.09 -9.26
N LEU A 158 4.88 1.30 -8.96
CA LEU A 158 3.77 1.72 -8.12
C LEU A 158 3.86 1.08 -6.75
N GLY A 159 3.36 1.79 -5.74
CA GLY A 159 3.18 1.29 -4.40
C GLY A 159 1.98 1.95 -3.74
N HIS A 160 1.26 1.23 -2.90
CA HIS A 160 0.14 1.78 -2.16
C HIS A 160 0.55 2.91 -1.20
N ASN A 161 -0.41 3.79 -0.93
CA ASN A 161 -0.39 4.71 0.20
C ASN A 161 -1.45 4.26 1.21
N TYR A 162 -1.06 3.40 2.16
CA TYR A 162 -1.94 2.96 3.25
C TYR A 162 -1.97 3.92 4.44
N ARG A 163 -1.26 5.05 4.39
CA ARG A 163 -1.15 6.04 5.48
C ARG A 163 -0.58 5.47 6.79
N ASN A 164 0.05 4.30 6.73
CA ASN A 164 0.61 3.56 7.87
C ASN A 164 2.14 3.41 7.81
N ASN A 165 2.81 4.20 6.98
CA ASN A 165 4.24 4.18 6.69
C ASN A 165 4.73 2.99 5.83
N MET A 166 3.85 2.11 5.39
CA MET A 166 4.18 1.02 4.48
C MET A 166 4.25 1.50 3.03
N PHE A 167 4.93 0.72 2.20
CA PHE A 167 5.11 0.96 0.77
C PHE A 167 5.54 2.40 0.45
N PHE A 168 4.77 3.10 -0.35
CA PHE A 168 5.08 4.47 -0.78
C PHE A 168 4.31 5.56 -0.03
N SER A 169 3.75 5.24 1.14
CA SER A 169 2.96 6.19 1.95
C SER A 169 3.71 7.49 2.26
N LYS A 170 5.05 7.45 2.35
CA LYS A 170 5.88 8.62 2.66
C LYS A 170 6.56 9.23 1.44
N ASN A 171 6.24 8.82 0.21
CA ASN A 171 6.91 9.36 -0.98
C ASN A 171 6.79 10.89 -1.08
N HIS A 172 5.69 11.47 -0.61
CA HIS A 172 5.46 12.92 -0.57
C HIS A 172 6.47 13.69 0.32
N THR A 173 7.19 13.00 1.20
CA THR A 173 8.21 13.60 2.07
C THR A 173 9.61 13.62 1.43
N LEU A 174 9.78 12.91 0.31
CA LEU A 174 11.03 12.86 -0.42
C LEU A 174 11.32 14.21 -1.09
N LYS A 175 12.60 14.53 -1.21
CA LYS A 175 13.09 15.80 -1.77
C LYS A 175 14.10 15.53 -2.87
N VAL A 176 14.30 16.53 -3.73
CA VAL A 176 15.39 16.54 -4.70
C VAL A 176 16.73 16.28 -3.97
N GLY A 177 17.53 15.38 -4.51
CA GLY A 177 18.79 14.91 -3.94
C GLY A 177 18.69 13.63 -3.08
N ASP A 178 17.50 13.23 -2.62
CA ASP A 178 17.32 11.96 -1.91
C ASP A 178 17.61 10.78 -2.85
N LYS A 179 18.01 9.65 -2.26
CA LYS A 179 18.48 8.48 -3.00
C LYS A 179 17.47 7.33 -3.01
N ILE A 180 17.38 6.70 -4.15
CA ILE A 180 16.64 5.46 -4.39
C ILE A 180 17.63 4.43 -4.90
N TYR A 181 17.52 3.21 -4.43
CA TYR A 181 18.33 2.10 -4.92
C TYR A 181 17.41 1.04 -5.51
N ILE A 182 17.72 0.58 -6.72
CA ILE A 182 17.01 -0.51 -7.37
C ILE A 182 18.00 -1.61 -7.66
N THR A 183 17.71 -2.82 -7.19
CA THR A 183 18.46 -4.01 -7.52
C THR A 183 17.62 -4.85 -8.46
N ASP A 184 18.14 -5.14 -9.65
CA ASP A 184 17.46 -6.03 -10.61
C ASP A 184 17.66 -7.50 -10.26
N ASN A 185 16.99 -8.40 -10.98
CA ASN A 185 17.06 -9.85 -10.77
C ASN A 185 18.40 -10.49 -11.16
N SER A 186 19.32 -9.73 -11.74
CA SER A 186 20.71 -10.13 -11.94
C SER A 186 21.62 -9.73 -10.77
N GLY A 187 21.08 -9.04 -9.76
CA GLY A 187 21.81 -8.53 -8.61
C GLY A 187 22.52 -7.20 -8.87
N ASN A 188 22.28 -6.56 -10.02
CA ASN A 188 22.85 -5.25 -10.32
C ASN A 188 22.10 -4.18 -9.55
N ARG A 189 22.79 -3.54 -8.58
CA ARG A 189 22.24 -2.49 -7.71
C ARG A 189 22.65 -1.12 -8.24
N VAL A 190 21.67 -0.32 -8.62
CA VAL A 190 21.85 1.03 -9.18
C VAL A 190 21.30 2.07 -8.23
N GLU A 191 22.09 3.14 -8.02
CA GLU A 191 21.66 4.33 -7.27
C GLU A 191 21.01 5.33 -8.20
N TYR A 192 19.88 5.90 -7.77
CA TYR A 192 19.16 6.96 -8.43
C TYR A 192 19.05 8.16 -7.51
N THR A 193 19.20 9.35 -8.08
CA THR A 193 18.99 10.62 -7.37
C THR A 193 17.68 11.25 -7.80
N ILE A 194 16.85 11.61 -6.85
CA ILE A 194 15.58 12.30 -7.10
C ILE A 194 15.87 13.69 -7.65
N TYR A 195 15.23 14.04 -8.75
CA TYR A 195 15.34 15.37 -9.35
C TYR A 195 14.01 16.14 -9.39
N GLU A 196 12.87 15.43 -9.23
CA GLU A 196 11.55 16.05 -9.25
C GLU A 196 10.53 15.23 -8.44
N GLY A 197 9.57 15.92 -7.81
CA GLY A 197 8.40 15.31 -7.17
C GLY A 197 7.20 16.23 -7.38
N PHE A 198 6.05 15.67 -7.79
CA PHE A 198 4.83 16.44 -8.08
C PHE A 198 3.57 15.61 -7.90
N SER A 199 2.44 16.31 -7.77
CA SER A 199 1.10 15.69 -7.80
C SER A 199 0.48 15.83 -9.19
N THR A 200 -0.27 14.80 -9.60
CA THR A 200 -0.98 14.79 -10.88
C THR A 200 -2.30 14.04 -10.77
N THR A 201 -3.13 14.10 -11.81
CA THR A 201 -4.40 13.36 -11.86
C THR A 201 -4.17 11.86 -12.01
N PRO A 202 -5.11 10.99 -11.56
CA PRO A 202 -4.98 9.54 -11.71
C PRO A 202 -4.83 9.07 -13.15
N SER A 203 -5.39 9.79 -14.13
CA SER A 203 -5.33 9.48 -15.56
C SER A 203 -4.10 10.01 -16.28
N ASP A 204 -3.24 10.78 -15.62
CA ASP A 204 -2.03 11.31 -16.26
C ASP A 204 -0.95 10.23 -16.33
N ALA A 205 -0.68 9.76 -17.55
CA ALA A 205 0.34 8.76 -17.84
C ALA A 205 1.65 9.34 -18.40
N ARG A 206 1.75 10.67 -18.60
CA ARG A 206 2.89 11.31 -19.27
C ARG A 206 4.23 11.05 -18.58
N TYR A 207 4.23 10.92 -17.25
CA TYR A 207 5.46 10.62 -16.50
C TYR A 207 5.98 9.19 -16.75
N MET A 208 5.15 8.27 -17.23
CA MET A 208 5.50 6.88 -17.45
C MET A 208 6.39 6.71 -18.68
N ARG A 209 6.05 7.38 -19.77
CA ARG A 209 6.68 7.22 -21.09
C ARG A 209 7.30 8.49 -21.64
N ARG A 210 7.87 9.29 -20.75
CA ARG A 210 8.59 10.49 -21.18
C ARG A 210 9.88 10.12 -21.92
N ASP A 211 10.32 11.03 -22.79
CA ASP A 211 11.65 10.92 -23.39
C ASP A 211 12.71 11.22 -22.32
N THR A 212 13.48 10.19 -21.96
CA THR A 212 14.58 10.31 -21.00
C THR A 212 15.89 10.75 -21.64
N LYS A 213 15.90 10.99 -22.96
CA LYS A 213 17.10 11.34 -23.75
C LYS A 213 18.24 10.34 -23.54
N GLY A 214 17.90 9.06 -23.46
CA GLY A 214 18.85 7.98 -23.25
C GLY A 214 19.33 7.82 -21.81
N GLN A 215 18.83 8.62 -20.85
CA GLN A 215 19.15 8.44 -19.44
C GLN A 215 18.38 7.25 -18.86
N THR A 216 18.96 6.62 -17.83
CA THR A 216 18.30 5.60 -17.04
C THR A 216 17.53 6.27 -15.91
N GLU A 217 16.21 6.17 -15.89
CA GLU A 217 15.35 6.87 -14.96
C GLU A 217 14.33 5.93 -14.33
N VAL A 218 13.81 6.34 -13.18
CA VAL A 218 12.71 5.67 -12.48
C VAL A 218 11.65 6.69 -12.10
N SER A 219 10.38 6.28 -12.23
CA SER A 219 9.22 6.97 -11.70
C SER A 219 8.61 6.14 -10.60
N LEU A 220 8.51 6.69 -9.39
CA LEU A 220 7.73 6.09 -8.31
C LEU A 220 6.39 6.78 -8.23
N SER A 221 5.29 6.04 -8.20
CA SER A 221 3.95 6.60 -8.13
C SER A 221 3.13 5.96 -7.01
N THR A 222 2.37 6.79 -6.29
CA THR A 222 1.44 6.39 -5.24
C THR A 222 0.21 7.29 -5.26
N CYS A 223 -0.88 6.87 -4.61
CA CYS A 223 -2.03 7.74 -4.39
C CYS A 223 -1.72 8.83 -3.36
N SER A 224 -2.35 10.01 -3.49
CA SER A 224 -2.39 11.01 -2.43
C SER A 224 -3.19 10.51 -1.22
N ASP A 225 -3.09 11.18 -0.09
CA ASP A 225 -3.77 10.78 1.15
C ASP A 225 -5.31 10.80 1.02
N ASP A 226 -5.85 11.67 0.18
CA ASP A 226 -7.28 11.73 -0.16
C ASP A 226 -7.67 10.79 -1.31
N SER A 227 -6.70 10.10 -1.91
CA SER A 227 -6.85 9.22 -3.08
C SER A 227 -7.38 9.91 -4.35
N GLN A 228 -7.41 11.24 -4.38
CA GLN A 228 -7.90 12.03 -5.52
C GLN A 228 -6.80 12.30 -6.56
N GLN A 229 -5.56 12.21 -6.16
CA GLN A 229 -4.39 12.48 -6.99
C GLN A 229 -3.38 11.33 -6.90
N ARG A 230 -2.37 11.40 -7.75
CA ARG A 230 -1.15 10.61 -7.63
C ARG A 230 0.00 11.51 -7.26
N TYR A 231 0.83 11.07 -6.33
CA TYR A 231 2.13 11.69 -6.08
C TYR A 231 3.20 10.90 -6.82
N VAL A 232 3.94 11.60 -7.66
CA VAL A 232 4.99 11.04 -8.52
C VAL A 232 6.34 11.58 -8.10
N VAL A 233 7.34 10.70 -8.02
CA VAL A 233 8.74 11.03 -7.79
C VAL A 233 9.54 10.55 -8.99
N LEU A 234 10.30 11.44 -9.58
CA LEU A 234 11.21 11.16 -10.69
C LEU A 234 12.65 11.16 -10.21
N ALA A 235 13.37 10.11 -10.55
CA ALA A 235 14.78 9.98 -10.21
C ALA A 235 15.59 9.47 -11.40
N ARG A 236 16.85 9.90 -11.47
CA ARG A 236 17.80 9.53 -12.52
C ARG A 236 18.98 8.78 -11.91
N LYS A 237 19.48 7.80 -12.65
CA LYS A 237 20.70 7.07 -12.29
C LYS A 237 21.81 8.07 -11.95
N THR A 238 22.37 7.91 -10.76
CA THR A 238 23.49 8.75 -10.32
C THR A 238 24.68 8.47 -11.21
N SER A 239 25.23 9.52 -11.82
CA SER A 239 26.50 9.39 -12.55
C SER A 239 27.57 9.00 -11.55
N GLY A 240 28.25 7.89 -11.76
CA GLY A 240 29.45 7.58 -10.98
C GLY A 240 30.50 8.68 -11.23
N ASN A 241 31.05 9.22 -10.15
CA ASN A 241 32.28 10.01 -10.23
C ASN A 241 33.44 9.12 -10.68
#